data_b3df2f738b935ae3ebb45670e923875c
#
_entry.id   b3df2f738b935ae3ebb45670e923875c
#
_cell.length_a   1.000
_cell.length_b   1.000
_cell.length_c   1.000
_cell.angle_alpha   90.00
_cell.angle_beta   90.00
_cell.angle_gamma   90.00
#
_symmetry.space_group_name_H-M   'P 1'
#
loop_
_entity.id
_entity.type
_entity.pdbx_description
1 polymer ?
#
loop_
_entity_poly.entity_id
_entity_poly.type
_entity_poly.pdbx_seq_one_letter_code
_entity_poly.pdbx_strand_id
1 'polypeptide(L)'
;MTLSRWQAQGNVYLVAEESLTAGAVRAQVGDADGILEVRGRGRDWIEIAIWNTDGSLAEMSGNGTRIAARWLAEQTGAEIITVRVGPREVVARMLGGPFVEQELAYEVGEPGIAAGFRYTPVDVGNPHAVVDANPAEIREIGPALETHARFPNRTNVQVARRLDDKTIEARVWERGVGETESSGTSAIAVAAAFGASDVKIRFPGGDLHVRLDGERAYLTGTAEVAASSGGSSP
;
A
#
# COMPACT_ATOMS: atom_id res chain seq x y z
N MET A 1 4.44 24.62 -10.30
CA MET A 1 3.86 23.35 -9.89
C MET A 1 3.82 23.27 -8.39
N THR A 2 2.65 23.12 -7.80
CA THR A 2 2.52 23.01 -6.33
C THR A 2 2.52 21.52 -5.98
N LEU A 3 3.55 21.10 -5.23
CA LEU A 3 3.65 19.76 -4.69
C LEU A 3 3.42 19.81 -3.18
N SER A 4 2.51 19.02 -2.66
CA SER A 4 2.37 18.79 -1.22
C SER A 4 2.93 17.42 -0.86
N ARG A 5 3.63 17.36 0.29
CA ARG A 5 4.33 16.14 0.74
C ARG A 5 3.52 15.46 1.84
N TRP A 6 3.24 14.20 1.67
CA TRP A 6 2.39 13.39 2.53
C TRP A 6 3.05 12.08 2.88
N GLN A 7 2.65 11.49 4.00
CA GLN A 7 3.13 10.18 4.42
C GLN A 7 2.00 9.27 4.89
N ALA A 8 2.23 7.97 4.74
CA ALA A 8 1.40 6.89 5.26
C ALA A 8 2.29 5.70 5.62
N GLN A 9 2.39 5.33 6.90
CA GLN A 9 3.20 4.21 7.40
C GLN A 9 4.62 4.15 6.81
N GLY A 10 5.35 5.23 6.89
CA GLY A 10 6.74 5.31 6.40
C GLY A 10 6.88 5.59 4.90
N ASN A 11 5.84 5.36 4.08
CA ASN A 11 5.88 5.76 2.67
C ASN A 11 5.54 7.23 2.49
N VAL A 12 6.34 7.91 1.70
CA VAL A 12 6.20 9.32 1.39
C VAL A 12 5.80 9.50 -0.07
N TYR A 13 4.72 10.25 -0.31
CA TYR A 13 4.28 10.63 -1.65
C TYR A 13 4.17 12.15 -1.79
N LEU A 14 4.47 12.62 -2.99
CA LEU A 14 4.13 13.97 -3.40
C LEU A 14 2.75 13.96 -4.06
N VAL A 15 1.89 14.92 -3.76
CA VAL A 15 0.60 15.10 -4.45
C VAL A 15 0.73 16.28 -5.40
N ALA A 16 0.43 16.03 -6.68
CA ALA A 16 0.52 17.00 -7.77
C ALA A 16 -0.86 17.21 -8.41
N GLU A 17 -1.30 18.46 -8.55
CA GLU A 17 -2.55 18.81 -9.25
C GLU A 17 -2.34 19.09 -10.76
N GLU A 18 -1.13 19.00 -11.24
CA GLU A 18 -0.77 19.20 -12.65
C GLU A 18 -0.44 17.87 -13.32
N SER A 19 -0.73 17.77 -14.63
CA SER A 19 -0.41 16.57 -15.40
C SER A 19 1.10 16.35 -15.51
N LEU A 20 1.52 15.10 -15.32
CA LEU A 20 2.93 14.71 -15.29
C LEU A 20 3.33 13.88 -16.50
N THR A 21 4.60 13.93 -16.84
CA THR A 21 5.28 12.99 -17.72
C THR A 21 6.29 12.16 -16.92
N ALA A 22 6.65 10.98 -17.42
CA ALA A 22 7.66 10.14 -16.78
C ALA A 22 8.98 10.88 -16.52
N GLY A 23 9.38 11.79 -17.43
CA GLY A 23 10.55 12.64 -17.25
C GLY A 23 10.41 13.64 -16.11
N ALA A 24 9.24 14.27 -15.99
CA ALA A 24 8.94 15.21 -14.91
C ALA A 24 8.94 14.50 -13.54
N VAL A 25 8.37 13.29 -13.48
CA VAL A 25 8.36 12.47 -12.26
C VAL A 25 9.79 12.19 -11.79
N ARG A 26 10.65 11.65 -12.66
CA ARG A 26 12.05 11.37 -12.32
C ARG A 26 12.83 12.58 -11.86
N ALA A 27 12.50 13.77 -12.39
CA ALA A 27 13.18 15.01 -12.02
C ALA A 27 12.68 15.58 -10.67
N GLN A 28 11.47 15.26 -10.22
CA GLN A 28 10.81 15.93 -9.12
C GLN A 28 10.51 15.05 -7.91
N VAL A 29 10.55 13.72 -8.07
CA VAL A 29 10.21 12.78 -6.99
C VAL A 29 11.16 12.89 -5.79
N GLY A 30 12.43 13.24 -6.03
CA GLY A 30 13.43 13.40 -4.97
C GLY A 30 13.60 12.13 -4.13
N ASP A 31 13.44 12.28 -2.82
CA ASP A 31 13.51 11.20 -1.83
C ASP A 31 12.14 10.59 -1.49
N ALA A 32 11.07 10.96 -2.20
CA ALA A 32 9.76 10.36 -2.04
C ALA A 32 9.65 9.01 -2.76
N ASP A 33 8.74 8.16 -2.28
CA ASP A 33 8.48 6.83 -2.85
C ASP A 33 7.67 6.89 -4.15
N GLY A 34 7.09 8.06 -4.47
CA GLY A 34 6.34 8.28 -5.69
C GLY A 34 5.58 9.60 -5.72
N ILE A 35 4.82 9.80 -6.79
CA ILE A 35 3.96 10.98 -6.96
C ILE A 35 2.53 10.54 -7.27
N LEU A 36 1.56 11.13 -6.57
CA LEU A 36 0.13 11.01 -6.84
C LEU A 36 -0.29 12.20 -7.72
N GLU A 37 -0.54 11.93 -8.99
CA GLU A 37 -1.08 12.90 -9.94
C GLU A 37 -2.59 12.94 -9.83
N VAL A 38 -3.16 14.08 -9.49
CA VAL A 38 -4.62 14.28 -9.45
C VAL A 38 -5.11 14.52 -10.87
N ARG A 39 -5.89 13.58 -11.42
CA ARG A 39 -6.47 13.66 -12.77
C ARG A 39 -7.86 14.28 -12.79
N GLY A 40 -8.58 14.16 -11.68
CA GLY A 40 -9.90 14.74 -11.50
C GLY A 40 -10.33 14.66 -10.06
N ARG A 41 -11.22 15.56 -9.65
CA ARG A 41 -11.77 15.56 -8.30
C ARG A 41 -13.11 16.24 -8.19
N GLY A 42 -13.92 15.83 -7.24
CA GLY A 42 -15.14 16.49 -6.79
C GLY A 42 -15.06 16.75 -5.28
N ARG A 43 -16.21 16.85 -4.63
CA ARG A 43 -16.27 17.03 -3.20
C ARG A 43 -15.89 15.75 -2.43
N ASP A 44 -16.32 14.60 -2.94
CA ASP A 44 -16.27 13.27 -2.28
C ASP A 44 -15.65 12.18 -3.16
N TRP A 45 -14.99 12.56 -4.24
CA TRP A 45 -14.23 11.65 -5.10
C TRP A 45 -12.97 12.31 -5.67
N ILE A 46 -11.97 11.48 -5.90
CA ILE A 46 -10.70 11.86 -6.53
C ILE A 46 -10.22 10.76 -7.46
N GLU A 47 -9.78 11.13 -8.65
CA GLU A 47 -9.09 10.25 -9.59
C GLU A 47 -7.60 10.57 -9.60
N ILE A 48 -6.77 9.57 -9.41
CA ILE A 48 -5.32 9.71 -9.37
C ILE A 48 -4.62 8.74 -10.32
N ALA A 49 -3.43 9.15 -10.80
CA ALA A 49 -2.41 8.24 -11.27
C ALA A 49 -1.30 8.15 -10.22
N ILE A 50 -0.79 6.95 -10.00
CA ILE A 50 0.29 6.67 -9.04
C ILE A 50 1.56 6.44 -9.85
N TRP A 51 2.52 7.34 -9.69
CA TRP A 51 3.81 7.28 -10.37
C TRP A 51 4.88 6.72 -9.44
N ASN A 52 5.57 5.67 -9.89
CA ASN A 52 6.79 5.18 -9.25
C ASN A 52 7.96 6.13 -9.51
N THR A 53 9.03 6.01 -8.74
CA THR A 53 10.23 6.85 -8.83
C THR A 53 10.93 6.76 -10.19
N ASP A 54 10.80 5.63 -10.90
CA ASP A 54 11.35 5.42 -12.24
C ASP A 54 10.50 6.05 -13.37
N GLY A 55 9.35 6.63 -13.04
CA GLY A 55 8.40 7.23 -13.98
C GLY A 55 7.45 6.23 -14.62
N SER A 56 7.35 5.01 -14.14
CA SER A 56 6.30 4.06 -14.50
C SER A 56 5.04 4.30 -13.68
N LEU A 57 3.89 3.83 -14.19
CA LEU A 57 2.61 3.88 -13.46
C LEU A 57 2.42 2.61 -12.63
N ALA A 58 2.06 2.79 -11.38
CA ALA A 58 1.62 1.70 -10.51
C ALA A 58 0.12 1.44 -10.69
N GLU A 59 -0.28 0.17 -10.64
CA GLU A 59 -1.67 -0.26 -10.76
C GLU A 59 -2.49 0.09 -9.51
N MET A 60 -1.85 0.11 -8.34
CA MET A 60 -2.46 0.35 -7.03
C MET A 60 -1.39 0.64 -5.98
N SER A 61 -1.73 1.47 -4.99
CA SER A 61 -1.00 1.64 -3.73
C SER A 61 -2.00 1.90 -2.61
N GLY A 62 -2.04 1.03 -1.60
CA GLY A 62 -2.89 1.23 -0.42
C GLY A 62 -2.51 2.50 0.35
N ASN A 63 -1.21 2.78 0.48
CA ASN A 63 -0.71 4.01 1.11
C ASN A 63 -1.04 5.24 0.25
N GLY A 64 -0.81 5.17 -1.07
CA GLY A 64 -1.11 6.26 -2.00
C GLY A 64 -2.60 6.62 -2.04
N THR A 65 -3.50 5.63 -2.11
CA THR A 65 -4.95 5.90 -2.12
C THR A 65 -5.44 6.45 -0.77
N ARG A 66 -4.84 6.05 0.34
CA ARG A 66 -5.12 6.60 1.67
C ARG A 66 -4.71 8.07 1.78
N ILE A 67 -3.52 8.39 1.26
CA ILE A 67 -3.03 9.77 1.18
C ILE A 67 -3.96 10.63 0.30
N ALA A 68 -4.32 10.16 -0.90
CA ALA A 68 -5.19 10.90 -1.81
C ALA A 68 -6.56 11.20 -1.19
N ALA A 69 -7.15 10.22 -0.48
CA ALA A 69 -8.40 10.42 0.23
C ALA A 69 -8.27 11.49 1.34
N ARG A 70 -7.24 11.39 2.16
CA ARG A 70 -6.99 12.35 3.25
C ARG A 70 -6.71 13.76 2.71
N TRP A 71 -5.90 13.86 1.67
CA TRP A 71 -5.58 15.13 1.00
C TRP A 71 -6.85 15.84 0.50
N LEU A 72 -7.79 15.11 -0.12
CA LEU A 72 -9.06 15.69 -0.58
C LEU A 72 -9.97 16.03 0.61
N ALA A 73 -10.06 15.16 1.61
CA ALA A 73 -10.90 15.36 2.79
C ALA A 73 -10.53 16.65 3.54
N GLU A 74 -9.25 16.97 3.65
CA GLU A 74 -8.79 18.23 4.28
C GLU A 74 -9.22 19.49 3.53
N GLN A 75 -9.41 19.39 2.22
CA GLN A 75 -9.86 20.53 1.41
C GLN A 75 -11.39 20.67 1.37
N THR A 76 -12.12 19.55 1.46
CA THR A 76 -13.56 19.54 1.20
C THR A 76 -14.41 19.31 2.45
N GLY A 77 -13.80 18.83 3.53
CA GLY A 77 -14.50 18.39 4.75
C GLY A 77 -15.35 17.12 4.56
N ALA A 78 -15.16 16.38 3.47
CA ALA A 78 -15.88 15.13 3.24
C ALA A 78 -15.35 14.01 4.14
N GLU A 79 -16.24 13.25 4.78
CA GLU A 79 -15.88 12.14 5.67
C GLU A 79 -15.68 10.83 4.93
N ILE A 80 -16.24 10.70 3.71
CA ILE A 80 -16.10 9.52 2.85
C ILE A 80 -15.64 10.02 1.49
N ILE A 81 -14.57 9.42 0.98
CA ILE A 81 -13.97 9.75 -0.31
C ILE A 81 -13.87 8.46 -1.15
N THR A 82 -14.32 8.52 -2.39
CA THR A 82 -14.04 7.50 -3.40
C THR A 82 -12.77 7.86 -4.14
N VAL A 83 -11.74 7.03 -4.02
CA VAL A 83 -10.47 7.18 -4.76
C VAL A 83 -10.48 6.25 -5.97
N ARG A 84 -10.24 6.81 -7.16
CA ARG A 84 -10.18 6.08 -8.43
C ARG A 84 -8.74 5.99 -8.91
N VAL A 85 -8.31 4.76 -9.27
CA VAL A 85 -6.99 4.47 -9.85
C VAL A 85 -7.21 3.58 -11.08
N GLY A 86 -7.24 4.19 -12.27
CA GLY A 86 -7.64 3.48 -13.49
C GLY A 86 -9.04 2.87 -13.35
N PRO A 87 -9.21 1.54 -13.54
CA PRO A 87 -10.52 0.89 -13.42
C PRO A 87 -10.93 0.57 -11.97
N ARG A 88 -10.09 0.86 -10.97
CA ARG A 88 -10.31 0.49 -9.58
C ARG A 88 -10.85 1.64 -8.77
N GLU A 89 -11.74 1.33 -7.84
CA GLU A 89 -12.26 2.26 -6.85
C GLU A 89 -11.98 1.75 -5.43
N VAL A 90 -11.58 2.67 -4.56
CA VAL A 90 -11.38 2.43 -3.12
C VAL A 90 -12.22 3.44 -2.36
N VAL A 91 -13.11 2.95 -1.51
CA VAL A 91 -13.86 3.80 -0.58
C VAL A 91 -13.02 4.01 0.67
N ALA A 92 -12.76 5.26 1.01
CA ALA A 92 -11.98 5.67 2.17
C ALA A 92 -12.83 6.50 3.12
N ARG A 93 -12.85 6.15 4.39
CA ARG A 93 -13.57 6.82 5.47
C ARG A 93 -12.58 7.50 6.42
N MET A 94 -12.81 8.76 6.72
CA MET A 94 -12.04 9.53 7.72
C MET A 94 -12.51 9.15 9.13
N LEU A 95 -11.62 8.62 9.97
CA LEU A 95 -11.94 8.19 11.35
C LEU A 95 -11.57 9.23 12.42
N GLY A 96 -11.18 10.43 12.00
CA GLY A 96 -10.65 11.48 12.88
C GLY A 96 -9.13 11.39 13.06
N GLY A 97 -8.50 12.52 13.40
CA GLY A 97 -7.05 12.63 13.40
C GLY A 97 -6.45 12.19 12.04
N PRO A 98 -5.32 11.49 12.01
CA PRO A 98 -4.68 11.04 10.77
C PRO A 98 -5.27 9.73 10.24
N PHE A 99 -6.22 9.10 10.92
CA PHE A 99 -6.68 7.75 10.59
C PHE A 99 -7.67 7.74 9.44
N VAL A 100 -7.44 6.83 8.50
CA VAL A 100 -8.27 6.56 7.33
C VAL A 100 -8.52 5.07 7.25
N GLU A 101 -9.79 4.67 7.15
CA GLU A 101 -10.21 3.30 6.84
C GLU A 101 -10.51 3.19 5.35
N GLN A 102 -10.00 2.14 4.71
CA GLN A 102 -10.24 1.82 3.30
C GLN A 102 -10.96 0.49 3.19
N GLU A 103 -11.97 0.43 2.33
CA GLU A 103 -12.65 -0.80 1.96
C GLU A 103 -12.08 -1.34 0.65
N LEU A 104 -11.60 -2.61 0.67
CA LEU A 104 -11.07 -3.32 -0.49
C LEU A 104 -11.68 -4.73 -0.56
N ALA A 105 -11.83 -5.24 -1.78
CA ALA A 105 -12.11 -6.66 -1.99
C ALA A 105 -10.82 -7.46 -1.93
N TYR A 106 -10.93 -8.74 -1.55
CA TYR A 106 -9.82 -9.69 -1.59
C TYR A 106 -10.32 -11.08 -1.92
N GLU A 107 -9.43 -11.91 -2.45
CA GLU A 107 -9.68 -13.33 -2.73
C GLU A 107 -8.47 -14.16 -2.26
N VAL A 108 -8.73 -15.27 -1.56
CA VAL A 108 -7.70 -16.22 -1.13
C VAL A 108 -7.74 -17.43 -2.04
N GLY A 109 -6.61 -17.73 -2.68
CA GLY A 109 -6.47 -18.92 -3.52
C GLY A 109 -5.91 -20.11 -2.75
N GLU A 110 -5.83 -21.25 -3.44
CA GLU A 110 -5.30 -22.50 -2.88
C GLU A 110 -3.80 -22.39 -2.59
N PRO A 111 -3.34 -22.80 -1.39
CA PRO A 111 -1.93 -22.81 -1.04
C PRO A 111 -1.09 -23.62 -2.02
N GLY A 112 0.13 -23.16 -2.28
CA GLY A 112 1.05 -23.81 -3.19
C GLY A 112 2.48 -23.88 -2.65
N ILE A 113 3.38 -24.47 -3.44
CA ILE A 113 4.82 -24.50 -3.19
C ILE A 113 5.53 -23.90 -4.42
N ALA A 114 6.43 -22.97 -4.17
CA ALA A 114 7.31 -22.38 -5.17
C ALA A 114 8.66 -22.05 -4.54
N ALA A 115 9.75 -22.19 -5.25
CA ALA A 115 11.12 -22.00 -4.77
C ALA A 115 11.44 -22.74 -3.44
N GLY A 116 10.74 -23.83 -3.13
CA GLY A 116 10.88 -24.58 -1.87
C GLY A 116 10.04 -24.03 -0.70
N PHE A 117 9.35 -22.92 -0.87
CA PHE A 117 8.54 -22.30 0.17
C PHE A 117 7.05 -22.58 -0.06
N ARG A 118 6.33 -22.90 1.03
CA ARG A 118 4.88 -22.97 1.03
C ARG A 118 4.32 -21.55 1.14
N TYR A 119 3.39 -21.19 0.27
CA TYR A 119 2.76 -19.88 0.25
C TYR A 119 1.24 -20.00 0.11
N THR A 120 0.53 -18.99 0.59
CA THR A 120 -0.89 -18.77 0.33
C THR A 120 -1.04 -17.60 -0.65
N PRO A 121 -1.63 -17.81 -1.85
CA PRO A 121 -1.87 -16.72 -2.78
C PRO A 121 -3.09 -15.92 -2.32
N VAL A 122 -2.98 -14.58 -2.39
CA VAL A 122 -4.09 -13.66 -2.12
C VAL A 122 -4.09 -12.58 -3.20
N ASP A 123 -5.26 -12.28 -3.74
CA ASP A 123 -5.47 -11.14 -4.64
C ASP A 123 -6.20 -10.03 -3.89
N VAL A 124 -5.65 -8.82 -3.92
CA VAL A 124 -6.23 -7.59 -3.33
C VAL A 124 -6.30 -6.51 -4.42
N GLY A 125 -6.63 -6.92 -5.66
CA GLY A 125 -6.49 -6.11 -6.86
C GLY A 125 -5.06 -6.10 -7.43
N ASN A 126 -4.14 -6.77 -6.75
CA ASN A 126 -2.79 -7.12 -7.17
C ASN A 126 -2.39 -8.45 -6.51
N PRO A 127 -1.47 -9.23 -7.13
CA PRO A 127 -1.13 -10.55 -6.63
C PRO A 127 -0.18 -10.50 -5.44
N HIS A 128 -0.46 -11.37 -4.45
CA HIS A 128 0.36 -11.57 -3.25
C HIS A 128 0.65 -13.06 -3.02
N ALA A 129 1.84 -13.38 -2.54
CA ALA A 129 2.24 -14.69 -2.05
C ALA A 129 2.69 -14.55 -0.58
N VAL A 130 1.86 -15.05 0.35
CA VAL A 130 2.12 -14.96 1.78
C VAL A 130 2.77 -16.23 2.29
N VAL A 131 3.92 -16.10 2.96
CA VAL A 131 4.69 -17.19 3.56
C VAL A 131 4.66 -17.05 5.08
N ASP A 132 4.23 -18.10 5.78
CA ASP A 132 4.31 -18.19 7.24
C ASP A 132 5.72 -18.65 7.63
N ALA A 133 6.58 -17.67 7.95
CA ALA A 133 7.98 -17.89 8.32
C ALA A 133 8.51 -16.68 9.12
N ASN A 134 9.78 -16.71 9.50
CA ASN A 134 10.42 -15.57 10.17
C ASN A 134 10.52 -14.36 9.21
N PRO A 135 9.92 -13.20 9.52
CA PRO A 135 9.99 -12.01 8.65
C PRO A 135 11.42 -11.57 8.29
N ALA A 136 12.42 -11.89 9.11
CA ALA A 136 13.81 -11.59 8.80
C ALA A 136 14.33 -12.29 7.51
N GLU A 137 13.65 -13.35 7.06
CA GLU A 137 13.99 -14.11 5.84
C GLU A 137 13.48 -13.45 4.55
N ILE A 138 12.86 -12.27 4.62
CA ILE A 138 12.27 -11.58 3.46
C ILE A 138 13.26 -11.40 2.30
N ARG A 139 14.53 -11.14 2.60
CA ARG A 139 15.57 -10.92 1.57
C ARG A 139 16.01 -12.18 0.86
N GLU A 140 15.73 -13.35 1.41
CA GLU A 140 15.93 -14.65 0.77
C GLU A 140 14.66 -15.07 0.02
N ILE A 141 13.51 -15.07 0.71
CA ILE A 141 12.24 -15.57 0.20
C ILE A 141 11.65 -14.64 -0.86
N GLY A 142 11.71 -13.31 -0.63
CA GLY A 142 11.11 -12.30 -1.46
C GLY A 142 11.52 -12.40 -2.94
N PRO A 143 12.80 -12.22 -3.29
CA PRO A 143 13.23 -12.28 -4.68
C PRO A 143 13.07 -13.68 -5.30
N ALA A 144 13.18 -14.74 -4.49
CA ALA A 144 13.02 -16.13 -4.96
C ALA A 144 11.57 -16.41 -5.42
N LEU A 145 10.57 -15.88 -4.72
CA LEU A 145 9.17 -16.04 -5.11
C LEU A 145 8.73 -14.99 -6.13
N GLU A 146 9.12 -13.72 -5.98
CA GLU A 146 8.70 -12.64 -6.88
C GLU A 146 8.86 -13.02 -8.35
N THR A 147 10.00 -13.60 -8.72
CA THR A 147 10.39 -13.91 -10.12
C THR A 147 10.22 -15.37 -10.49
N HIS A 148 9.64 -16.21 -9.62
CA HIS A 148 9.44 -17.62 -9.88
C HIS A 148 8.48 -17.85 -11.06
N ALA A 149 8.73 -18.88 -11.88
CA ALA A 149 7.92 -19.21 -13.06
C ALA A 149 6.43 -19.45 -12.76
N ARG A 150 6.06 -19.75 -11.52
CA ARG A 150 4.68 -19.85 -11.05
C ARG A 150 3.92 -18.52 -11.14
N PHE A 151 4.64 -17.39 -11.10
CA PHE A 151 4.12 -16.04 -11.16
C PHE A 151 4.60 -15.33 -12.43
N PRO A 152 3.99 -15.59 -13.61
CA PRO A 152 4.48 -15.08 -14.90
C PRO A 152 4.49 -13.53 -14.97
N ASN A 153 3.63 -12.88 -14.21
CA ASN A 153 3.56 -11.41 -14.08
C ASN A 153 4.23 -10.91 -12.79
N ARG A 154 5.07 -11.76 -12.15
CA ARG A 154 5.63 -11.55 -10.81
C ARG A 154 4.54 -11.43 -9.73
N THR A 155 4.95 -11.34 -8.47
CA THR A 155 4.05 -11.21 -7.32
C THR A 155 4.69 -10.36 -6.22
N ASN A 156 3.87 -9.73 -5.38
CA ASN A 156 4.32 -9.22 -4.10
C ASN A 156 4.48 -10.39 -3.13
N VAL A 157 5.49 -10.35 -2.28
CA VAL A 157 5.76 -11.44 -1.32
C VAL A 157 5.72 -10.88 0.09
N GLN A 158 5.02 -11.56 0.98
CA GLN A 158 5.01 -11.27 2.40
C GLN A 158 5.56 -12.46 3.16
N VAL A 159 6.51 -12.19 4.07
CA VAL A 159 6.96 -13.16 5.06
C VAL A 159 6.44 -12.68 6.40
N ALA A 160 5.62 -13.50 7.05
CA ALA A 160 4.90 -13.10 8.25
C ALA A 160 4.86 -14.22 9.27
N ARG A 161 4.71 -13.85 10.54
CA ARG A 161 4.47 -14.77 11.65
C ARG A 161 3.48 -14.19 12.64
N ARG A 162 2.65 -15.04 13.21
CA ARG A 162 1.74 -14.65 14.29
C ARG A 162 2.55 -14.43 15.58
N LEU A 163 2.37 -13.29 16.23
CA LEU A 163 2.96 -12.98 17.54
C LEU A 163 1.99 -13.34 18.66
N ASP A 164 0.71 -13.03 18.47
CA ASP A 164 -0.40 -13.33 19.38
C ASP A 164 -1.73 -13.35 18.62
N ASP A 165 -2.85 -13.51 19.32
CA ASP A 165 -4.18 -13.60 18.71
C ASP A 165 -4.60 -12.32 17.94
N LYS A 166 -3.98 -11.18 18.24
CA LYS A 166 -4.34 -9.86 17.69
C LYS A 166 -3.21 -9.20 16.91
N THR A 167 -2.05 -9.85 16.80
CA THR A 167 -0.87 -9.24 16.16
C THR A 167 -0.12 -10.23 15.29
N ILE A 168 0.12 -9.84 14.04
CA ILE A 168 0.99 -10.54 13.10
C ILE A 168 2.12 -9.60 12.70
N GLU A 169 3.36 -10.05 12.82
CA GLU A 169 4.53 -9.34 12.31
C GLU A 169 4.78 -9.75 10.86
N ALA A 170 5.07 -8.79 10.00
CA ALA A 170 5.31 -9.04 8.58
C ALA A 170 6.38 -8.12 8.00
N ARG A 171 7.07 -8.62 6.98
CA ARG A 171 7.87 -7.84 6.04
C ARG A 171 7.37 -8.07 4.63
N VAL A 172 7.56 -7.08 3.77
CA VAL A 172 7.07 -7.11 2.40
C VAL A 172 8.20 -6.90 1.40
N TRP A 173 8.16 -7.68 0.34
CA TRP A 173 8.93 -7.51 -0.88
C TRP A 173 7.96 -7.16 -2.01
N GLU A 174 7.94 -5.91 -2.43
CA GLU A 174 7.02 -5.43 -3.44
C GLU A 174 7.53 -5.74 -4.85
N ARG A 175 6.64 -6.16 -5.72
CA ARG A 175 6.88 -6.53 -7.11
C ARG A 175 7.56 -5.39 -7.88
N GLY A 176 8.79 -5.64 -8.35
CA GLY A 176 9.58 -4.69 -9.12
C GLY A 176 10.26 -3.58 -8.32
N VAL A 177 10.05 -3.55 -6.99
CA VAL A 177 10.62 -2.53 -6.10
C VAL A 177 11.63 -3.14 -5.13
N GLY A 178 11.28 -4.28 -4.53
CA GLY A 178 12.06 -4.90 -3.47
C GLY A 178 11.44 -4.72 -2.09
N GLU A 179 12.25 -4.81 -1.03
CA GLU A 179 11.79 -4.65 0.35
C GLU A 179 11.36 -3.19 0.60
N THR A 180 10.13 -3.00 1.11
CA THR A 180 9.59 -1.71 1.53
C THR A 180 9.14 -1.73 2.99
N GLU A 181 8.97 -0.55 3.57
CA GLU A 181 8.69 -0.38 4.99
C GLU A 181 7.27 -0.86 5.40
N SER A 182 6.30 -0.74 4.50
CA SER A 182 4.92 -1.18 4.71
C SER A 182 4.13 -1.22 3.41
N SER A 183 3.04 -1.99 3.36
CA SER A 183 2.12 -2.01 2.23
C SER A 183 0.70 -2.33 2.70
N GLY A 184 -0.28 -1.51 2.29
CA GLY A 184 -1.67 -1.67 2.68
C GLY A 184 -2.30 -2.96 2.13
N THR A 185 -2.09 -3.26 0.84
CA THR A 185 -2.60 -4.51 0.23
C THR A 185 -1.91 -5.73 0.81
N SER A 186 -0.62 -5.62 1.16
CA SER A 186 0.11 -6.68 1.86
C SER A 186 -0.43 -6.95 3.25
N ALA A 187 -0.89 -5.93 3.98
CA ALA A 187 -1.53 -6.13 5.29
C ALA A 187 -2.80 -6.96 5.18
N ILE A 188 -3.65 -6.65 4.18
CA ILE A 188 -4.86 -7.41 3.90
C ILE A 188 -4.52 -8.86 3.50
N ALA A 189 -3.54 -9.03 2.61
CA ALA A 189 -3.10 -10.34 2.17
C ALA A 189 -2.61 -11.22 3.34
N VAL A 190 -1.81 -10.64 4.26
CA VAL A 190 -1.35 -11.34 5.47
C VAL A 190 -2.53 -11.71 6.36
N ALA A 191 -3.44 -10.77 6.68
CA ALA A 191 -4.60 -11.07 7.51
C ALA A 191 -5.45 -12.20 6.92
N ALA A 192 -5.71 -12.16 5.62
CA ALA A 192 -6.50 -13.16 4.90
C ALA A 192 -5.82 -14.54 4.88
N ALA A 193 -4.52 -14.59 4.56
CA ALA A 193 -3.76 -15.85 4.54
C ALA A 193 -3.68 -16.52 5.91
N PHE A 194 -3.66 -15.75 7.00
CA PHE A 194 -3.64 -16.24 8.38
C PHE A 194 -5.04 -16.48 8.97
N GLY A 195 -6.12 -16.24 8.20
CA GLY A 195 -7.50 -16.40 8.65
C GLY A 195 -7.84 -15.49 9.84
N ALA A 196 -7.22 -14.31 9.92
CA ALA A 196 -7.39 -13.39 11.02
C ALA A 196 -8.43 -12.31 10.68
N SER A 197 -9.61 -12.39 11.28
CA SER A 197 -10.74 -11.50 10.96
C SER A 197 -10.62 -10.08 11.54
N ASP A 198 -9.78 -9.88 12.57
CA ASP A 198 -9.60 -8.59 13.25
C ASP A 198 -8.21 -8.57 13.88
N VAL A 199 -7.23 -7.95 13.21
CA VAL A 199 -5.81 -8.11 13.53
C VAL A 199 -5.01 -6.85 13.19
N LYS A 200 -3.97 -6.63 13.97
CA LYS A 200 -2.94 -5.65 13.70
C LYS A 200 -1.78 -6.30 12.96
N ILE A 201 -1.41 -5.77 11.81
CA ILE A 201 -0.22 -6.17 11.07
C ILE A 201 0.89 -5.17 11.37
N ARG A 202 1.97 -5.66 11.94
CA ARG A 202 3.15 -4.88 12.31
C ARG A 202 4.19 -4.97 11.20
N PHE A 203 4.47 -3.83 10.57
CA PHE A 203 5.57 -3.66 9.62
C PHE A 203 6.68 -2.78 10.21
N PRO A 204 7.89 -2.76 9.61
CA PRO A 204 8.92 -1.81 10.00
C PRO A 204 8.47 -0.35 9.97
N GLY A 205 7.68 0.04 8.96
CA GLY A 205 7.14 1.40 8.79
C GLY A 205 5.95 1.75 9.68
N GLY A 206 5.44 0.80 10.48
CA GLY A 206 4.34 1.02 11.41
C GLY A 206 3.23 -0.02 11.35
N ASP A 207 2.27 0.13 12.24
CA ASP A 207 1.16 -0.79 12.39
C ASP A 207 -0.01 -0.42 11.46
N LEU A 208 -0.61 -1.42 10.82
CA LEU A 208 -1.86 -1.34 10.07
C LEU A 208 -2.90 -2.25 10.72
N HIS A 209 -4.12 -1.79 10.85
CA HIS A 209 -5.21 -2.60 11.37
C HIS A 209 -6.08 -3.11 10.22
N VAL A 210 -6.36 -4.42 10.22
CA VAL A 210 -7.18 -5.08 9.21
C VAL A 210 -8.35 -5.78 9.88
N ARG A 211 -9.55 -5.50 9.40
CA ARG A 211 -10.77 -6.22 9.74
C ARG A 211 -11.33 -6.86 8.46
N LEU A 212 -11.55 -8.18 8.49
CA LEU A 212 -12.14 -8.94 7.39
C LEU A 212 -13.63 -9.22 7.68
N ASP A 213 -14.48 -9.02 6.67
CA ASP A 213 -15.91 -9.27 6.73
C ASP A 213 -16.40 -9.82 5.38
N GLY A 214 -16.61 -11.12 5.30
CA GLY A 214 -16.88 -11.83 4.05
C GLY A 214 -15.74 -11.63 3.04
N GLU A 215 -16.06 -11.11 1.87
CA GLU A 215 -15.10 -10.83 0.79
C GLU A 215 -14.53 -9.40 0.86
N ARG A 216 -14.81 -8.67 1.94
CA ARG A 216 -14.36 -7.29 2.15
C ARG A 216 -13.32 -7.21 3.25
N ALA A 217 -12.33 -6.39 3.02
CA ALA A 217 -11.32 -6.01 3.99
C ALA A 217 -11.43 -4.51 4.29
N TYR A 218 -11.38 -4.17 5.56
CA TYR A 218 -11.31 -2.80 6.05
C TYR A 218 -9.93 -2.57 6.62
N LEU A 219 -9.15 -1.74 5.92
CA LEU A 219 -7.77 -1.42 6.26
C LEU A 219 -7.70 -0.04 6.90
N THR A 220 -7.30 0.03 8.15
CA THR A 220 -7.08 1.30 8.86
C THR A 220 -5.59 1.59 9.02
N GLY A 221 -5.20 2.80 8.64
CA GLY A 221 -3.85 3.31 8.81
C GLY A 221 -3.84 4.84 8.83
N THR A 222 -2.67 5.43 9.07
CA THR A 222 -2.52 6.89 9.06
C THR A 222 -2.26 7.43 7.66
N ALA A 223 -2.67 8.67 7.43
CA ALA A 223 -2.23 9.50 6.31
C ALA A 223 -2.18 10.95 6.81
N GLU A 224 -1.05 11.62 6.66
CA GLU A 224 -0.81 12.95 7.19
C GLU A 224 0.21 13.72 6.36
N VAL A 225 0.22 15.03 6.51
CA VAL A 225 1.25 15.88 5.90
C VAL A 225 2.61 15.46 6.44
N ALA A 226 3.54 15.11 5.57
CA ALA A 226 4.90 14.83 5.98
C ALA A 226 5.62 16.13 6.40
N ALA A 227 6.38 16.05 7.49
CA ALA A 227 7.26 17.15 7.85
C ALA A 227 8.21 17.47 6.67
N SER A 228 8.38 18.73 6.36
CA SER A 228 9.42 19.14 5.42
C SER A 228 10.76 18.59 5.92
N SER A 229 11.48 17.88 5.08
CA SER A 229 12.87 17.51 5.36
C SER A 229 13.62 18.85 5.57
N GLY A 230 13.75 19.25 6.83
CA GLY A 230 14.48 20.47 7.19
C GLY A 230 15.91 20.30 6.70
N GLY A 231 16.29 21.07 5.70
CA GLY A 231 17.69 21.24 5.36
C GLY A 231 18.41 21.67 6.62
N SER A 232 19.22 20.80 7.18
CA SER A 232 20.28 21.21 8.09
C SER A 232 21.17 22.16 7.30
N SER A 233 20.95 23.44 7.50
CA SER A 233 21.93 24.44 7.07
C SER A 233 23.21 24.25 7.87
N PRO A 234 24.36 24.44 7.23
CA PRO A 234 25.68 24.19 7.79
C PRO A 234 26.04 25.09 8.96
#